data_75133da5b12d022b3cd7887f060565d1
#
_entry.id   75133da5b12d022b3cd7887f060565d1
#
_cell.length_a   1.000
_cell.length_b   1.000
_cell.length_c   1.000
_cell.angle_alpha   90.00
_cell.angle_beta   90.00
_cell.angle_gamma   90.00
#
_symmetry.space_group_name_H-M   'P 1'
#
loop_
_entity.id
_entity.type
_entity.pdbx_description
1 polymer ?
#
loop_
_entity_poly.entity_id
_entity_poly.type
_entity_poly.pdbx_seq_one_letter_code
_entity_poly.pdbx_strand_id
1 'polypeptide(L)'
;MIDTKAAKNSVPDYAAFAQKVQQSLSSVKVKVAALRKTDSMLFVTSVVSPALSALIASLAAAAGGNEIFKQAASQAPDGGWKLACVLAAILAFAATVSTLFKKQFGDRLTQGNLCVGRLLALDLDLTTQSRAFEEAAKEYSEIIKTFPEFVS
;
A
#
# COMPACT_ATOMS: atom_id res chain seq x y z
N MET A 1 -5.19 61.54 21.72
CA MET A 1 -5.21 60.10 22.09
C MET A 1 -5.49 59.34 20.82
N ILE A 2 -4.46 58.87 20.17
CA ILE A 2 -4.54 58.12 18.93
C ILE A 2 -4.42 56.63 19.35
N ASP A 3 -5.53 55.91 19.17
CA ASP A 3 -5.58 54.47 19.42
C ASP A 3 -4.61 53.71 18.55
N THR A 4 -3.46 53.38 19.10
CA THR A 4 -2.45 52.50 18.49
C THR A 4 -2.85 51.01 18.76
N LYS A 5 -4.07 50.66 18.35
CA LYS A 5 -4.56 49.28 18.36
C LYS A 5 -4.70 48.79 16.91
N ALA A 6 -3.63 49.02 16.14
CA ALA A 6 -3.58 48.58 14.76
C ALA A 6 -2.56 47.46 14.60
N ALA A 7 -3.07 46.34 14.16
CA ALA A 7 -2.38 45.30 13.42
C ALA A 7 -1.17 44.68 14.15
N LYS A 8 -1.47 43.78 15.07
CA LYS A 8 -0.65 42.61 15.26
C LYS A 8 -0.76 41.80 13.96
N ASN A 9 -0.06 42.29 12.92
CA ASN A 9 0.20 41.51 11.72
C ASN A 9 0.85 40.22 12.22
N SER A 10 0.09 39.15 12.27
CA SER A 10 0.58 37.82 12.55
C SER A 10 1.60 37.52 11.44
N VAL A 11 2.88 37.74 11.74
CA VAL A 11 3.96 37.18 10.94
C VAL A 11 3.58 35.71 10.76
N PRO A 12 3.39 35.23 9.53
CA PRO A 12 2.99 33.86 9.33
C PRO A 12 4.00 32.97 10.05
N ASP A 13 3.50 32.12 10.94
CA ASP A 13 4.36 31.27 11.78
C ASP A 13 4.88 30.11 10.92
N TYR A 14 5.93 30.42 10.15
CA TYR A 14 6.63 29.43 9.31
C TYR A 14 7.03 28.20 10.09
N ALA A 15 7.42 28.35 11.35
CA ALA A 15 7.85 27.24 12.17
C ALA A 15 6.70 26.29 12.51
N ALA A 16 5.55 26.82 12.92
CA ALA A 16 4.37 26.02 13.20
C ALA A 16 3.84 25.35 11.93
N PHE A 17 3.87 26.03 10.80
CA PHE A 17 3.45 25.47 9.53
C PHE A 17 4.40 24.36 9.04
N ALA A 18 5.71 24.56 9.10
CA ALA A 18 6.72 23.56 8.80
C ALA A 18 6.55 22.31 9.68
N GLN A 19 6.33 22.50 10.99
CA GLN A 19 6.06 21.39 11.90
C GLN A 19 4.81 20.59 11.49
N LYS A 20 3.75 21.28 11.08
CA LYS A 20 2.52 20.63 10.59
C LYS A 20 2.78 19.82 9.31
N VAL A 21 3.54 20.35 8.37
CA VAL A 21 3.94 19.62 7.14
C VAL A 21 4.77 18.39 7.48
N GLN A 22 5.74 18.52 8.39
CA GLN A 22 6.58 17.39 8.83
C GLN A 22 5.76 16.32 9.57
N GLN A 23 4.79 16.71 10.39
CA GLN A 23 3.90 15.78 11.05
C GLN A 23 3.05 15.00 10.02
N SER A 24 2.49 15.71 9.03
CA SER A 24 1.77 15.08 7.92
C SER A 24 2.66 14.14 7.12
N LEU A 25 3.88 14.56 6.82
CA LEU A 25 4.87 13.74 6.09
C LEU A 25 5.21 12.45 6.84
N SER A 26 5.42 12.53 8.16
CA SER A 26 5.69 11.35 9.00
C SER A 26 4.50 10.38 9.01
N SER A 27 3.29 10.89 9.17
CA SER A 27 2.05 10.08 9.12
C SER A 27 1.88 9.37 7.77
N VAL A 28 2.06 10.10 6.66
CA VAL A 28 1.97 9.53 5.31
C VAL A 28 3.04 8.47 5.07
N LYS A 29 4.28 8.70 5.50
CA LYS A 29 5.36 7.70 5.39
C LYS A 29 5.02 6.40 6.11
N VAL A 30 4.43 6.45 7.30
CA VAL A 30 4.00 5.27 8.04
C VAL A 30 2.89 4.52 7.30
N LYS A 31 1.88 5.24 6.79
CA LYS A 31 0.79 4.65 5.98
C LYS A 31 1.33 3.99 4.70
N VAL A 32 2.23 4.66 3.99
CA VAL A 32 2.86 4.13 2.76
C VAL A 32 3.74 2.91 3.06
N ALA A 33 4.49 2.90 4.16
CA ALA A 33 5.28 1.75 4.57
C ALA A 33 4.40 0.52 4.89
N ALA A 34 3.26 0.72 5.54
CA ALA A 34 2.28 -0.33 5.80
C ALA A 34 1.71 -0.89 4.48
N LEU A 35 1.34 -0.02 3.52
CA LEU A 35 0.87 -0.43 2.20
C LEU A 35 1.94 -1.22 1.43
N ARG A 36 3.21 -0.79 1.47
CA ARG A 36 4.32 -1.49 0.82
C ARG A 36 4.53 -2.90 1.39
N LYS A 37 4.40 -3.06 2.70
CA LYS A 37 4.48 -4.39 3.34
C LYS A 37 3.35 -5.30 2.86
N THR A 38 2.13 -4.79 2.76
CA THR A 38 0.97 -5.53 2.25
C THR A 38 1.13 -5.88 0.78
N ASP A 39 1.61 -4.94 -0.06
CA ASP A 39 1.85 -5.16 -1.49
C ASP A 39 2.92 -6.25 -1.69
N SER A 40 4.00 -6.25 -0.91
CA SER A 40 5.02 -7.29 -0.95
C SER A 40 4.46 -8.69 -0.60
N MET A 41 3.59 -8.78 0.41
CA MET A 41 2.93 -10.05 0.75
C MET A 41 2.00 -10.54 -0.37
N LEU A 42 1.21 -9.64 -0.96
CA LEU A 42 0.34 -9.96 -2.09
C LEU A 42 1.15 -10.39 -3.33
N PHE A 43 2.31 -9.76 -3.56
CA PHE A 43 3.21 -10.14 -4.64
C PHE A 43 3.71 -11.58 -4.46
N VAL A 44 4.23 -11.91 -3.28
CA VAL A 44 4.70 -13.28 -2.97
C VAL A 44 3.57 -14.28 -3.17
N THR A 45 2.38 -14.00 -2.64
CA THR A 45 1.21 -14.88 -2.78
C THR A 45 0.81 -15.05 -4.25
N SER A 46 0.82 -13.98 -5.04
CA SER A 46 0.42 -14.03 -6.46
C SER A 46 1.39 -14.82 -7.35
N VAL A 47 2.66 -14.92 -6.95
CA VAL A 47 3.68 -15.68 -7.70
C VAL A 47 3.80 -17.11 -7.21
N VAL A 48 3.79 -17.32 -5.89
CA VAL A 48 4.00 -18.63 -5.27
C VAL A 48 2.78 -19.55 -5.46
N SER A 49 1.56 -19.01 -5.31
CA SER A 49 0.33 -19.82 -5.42
C SER A 49 0.15 -20.50 -6.77
N PRO A 50 0.29 -19.84 -7.93
CA PRO A 50 0.16 -20.52 -9.23
C PRO A 50 1.30 -21.50 -9.49
N ALA A 51 2.53 -21.19 -9.03
CA ALA A 51 3.65 -22.12 -9.15
C ALA A 51 3.42 -23.41 -8.34
N LEU A 52 2.89 -23.28 -7.14
CA LEU A 52 2.55 -24.42 -6.29
C LEU A 52 1.41 -25.25 -6.89
N SER A 53 0.37 -24.58 -7.43
CA SER A 53 -0.75 -25.29 -8.07
C SER A 53 -0.31 -26.04 -9.31
N ALA A 54 0.59 -25.47 -10.13
CA ALA A 54 1.16 -26.13 -11.30
C ALA A 54 2.01 -27.34 -10.92
N LEU A 55 2.81 -27.24 -9.84
CA LEU A 55 3.58 -28.37 -9.30
C LEU A 55 2.67 -29.51 -8.81
N ILE A 56 1.63 -29.20 -8.06
CA ILE A 56 0.69 -30.20 -7.57
C ILE A 56 -0.01 -30.87 -8.76
N ALA A 57 -0.45 -30.10 -9.75
CA ALA A 57 -1.09 -30.65 -10.94
C ALA A 57 -0.14 -31.54 -11.77
N SER A 58 1.12 -31.13 -11.94
CA SER A 58 2.12 -31.93 -12.67
C SER A 58 2.50 -33.22 -11.94
N LEU A 59 2.63 -33.19 -10.63
CA LEU A 59 2.86 -34.39 -9.83
C LEU A 59 1.65 -35.34 -9.87
N ALA A 60 0.43 -34.82 -9.81
CA ALA A 60 -0.77 -35.64 -9.93
C ALA A 60 -0.88 -36.29 -11.31
N ALA A 61 -0.48 -35.60 -12.39
CA ALA A 61 -0.48 -36.13 -13.74
C ALA A 61 0.65 -37.18 -13.97
N ALA A 62 1.85 -36.93 -13.46
CA ALA A 62 3.00 -37.81 -13.63
C ALA A 62 2.91 -39.14 -12.85
N ALA A 63 2.32 -39.11 -11.67
CA ALA A 63 2.22 -40.28 -10.78
C ALA A 63 0.91 -41.06 -10.91
N GLY A 64 0.10 -40.77 -11.93
CA GLY A 64 -1.19 -41.47 -12.13
C GLY A 64 -2.23 -41.17 -11.04
N GLY A 65 -2.12 -40.03 -10.35
CA GLY A 65 -3.11 -39.47 -9.43
C GLY A 65 -3.38 -40.23 -8.14
N ASN A 66 -3.20 -41.58 -8.14
CA ASN A 66 -3.62 -42.42 -7.02
C ASN A 66 -2.52 -42.77 -6.01
N GLU A 67 -1.27 -42.88 -6.44
CA GLU A 67 -0.23 -43.45 -5.57
C GLU A 67 0.34 -42.44 -4.56
N ILE A 68 0.55 -41.19 -4.95
CA ILE A 68 1.15 -40.17 -4.06
C ILE A 68 0.14 -39.69 -3.01
N PHE A 69 -1.15 -39.61 -3.38
CA PHE A 69 -2.18 -39.12 -2.44
C PHE A 69 -2.71 -40.23 -1.50
N LYS A 70 -2.56 -41.50 -1.84
CA LYS A 70 -2.83 -42.62 -0.89
C LYS A 70 -1.95 -42.54 0.33
N GLN A 71 -0.70 -42.15 0.19
CA GLN A 71 0.26 -42.08 1.29
C GLN A 71 0.08 -40.85 2.18
N ALA A 72 -0.44 -39.71 1.62
CA ALA A 72 -0.74 -38.51 2.37
C ALA A 72 -2.14 -38.51 3.03
N ALA A 73 -3.08 -39.31 2.50
CA ALA A 73 -4.45 -39.44 3.00
C ALA A 73 -4.73 -40.86 3.45
N SER A 74 -3.98 -41.33 4.46
CA SER A 74 -4.07 -42.71 4.97
C SER A 74 -5.42 -43.13 5.58
N GLN A 75 -6.46 -42.30 5.48
CA GLN A 75 -7.80 -42.59 6.01
C GLN A 75 -8.96 -42.49 5.02
N ALA A 76 -8.72 -42.20 3.72
CA ALA A 76 -9.80 -42.14 2.75
C ALA A 76 -9.45 -42.91 1.45
N PRO A 77 -9.93 -44.14 1.26
CA PRO A 77 -9.54 -45.01 0.15
C PRO A 77 -9.88 -44.47 -1.24
N ASP A 78 -10.84 -43.49 -1.38
CA ASP A 78 -11.28 -42.97 -2.68
C ASP A 78 -11.20 -41.44 -2.80
N GLY A 79 -10.59 -40.74 -1.84
CA GLY A 79 -10.67 -39.28 -1.72
C GLY A 79 -9.42 -38.49 -2.12
N GLY A 80 -8.26 -39.11 -2.30
CA GLY A 80 -7.01 -38.38 -2.45
C GLY A 80 -6.95 -37.42 -3.65
N TRP A 81 -7.45 -37.86 -4.81
CA TRP A 81 -7.50 -37.01 -6.00
C TRP A 81 -8.53 -35.86 -5.88
N LYS A 82 -9.66 -36.09 -5.17
CA LYS A 82 -10.67 -35.04 -4.92
C LYS A 82 -10.09 -33.94 -4.04
N LEU A 83 -9.32 -34.31 -3.00
CA LEU A 83 -8.66 -33.37 -2.12
C LEU A 83 -7.60 -32.55 -2.86
N ALA A 84 -6.83 -33.18 -3.75
CA ALA A 84 -5.88 -32.50 -4.61
C ALA A 84 -6.55 -31.47 -5.54
N CYS A 85 -7.69 -31.85 -6.16
CA CYS A 85 -8.46 -30.93 -6.99
C CYS A 85 -9.02 -29.74 -6.20
N VAL A 86 -9.52 -29.99 -4.98
CA VAL A 86 -10.03 -28.93 -4.10
C VAL A 86 -8.89 -27.97 -3.70
N LEU A 87 -7.73 -28.50 -3.31
CA LEU A 87 -6.57 -27.67 -2.98
C LEU A 87 -6.09 -26.85 -4.19
N ALA A 88 -6.00 -27.47 -5.37
CA ALA A 88 -5.65 -26.76 -6.60
C ALA A 88 -6.65 -25.64 -6.93
N ALA A 89 -7.94 -25.89 -6.76
CA ALA A 89 -8.98 -24.88 -6.97
C ALA A 89 -8.88 -23.74 -5.98
N ILE A 90 -8.63 -23.99 -4.69
CA ILE A 90 -8.44 -22.97 -3.66
C ILE A 90 -7.20 -22.13 -3.97
N LEU A 91 -6.09 -22.74 -4.38
CA LEU A 91 -4.86 -22.01 -4.74
C LEU A 91 -5.07 -21.15 -6.00
N ALA A 92 -5.77 -21.66 -7.01
CA ALA A 92 -6.10 -20.90 -8.21
C ALA A 92 -7.01 -19.71 -7.88
N PHE A 93 -8.00 -19.91 -7.01
CA PHE A 93 -8.88 -18.83 -6.56
C PHE A 93 -8.09 -17.78 -5.78
N ALA A 94 -7.23 -18.18 -4.84
CA ALA A 94 -6.38 -17.28 -4.08
C ALA A 94 -5.44 -16.46 -4.98
N ALA A 95 -4.88 -17.07 -6.02
CA ALA A 95 -4.06 -16.38 -7.02
C ALA A 95 -4.85 -15.31 -7.79
N THR A 96 -6.06 -15.66 -8.24
CA THR A 96 -6.93 -14.73 -8.97
C THR A 96 -7.34 -13.54 -8.10
N VAL A 97 -7.76 -13.80 -6.87
CA VAL A 97 -8.12 -12.75 -5.91
C VAL A 97 -6.91 -11.85 -5.61
N SER A 98 -5.72 -12.44 -5.40
CA SER A 98 -4.49 -11.68 -5.15
C SER A 98 -4.12 -10.76 -6.32
N THR A 99 -4.32 -11.17 -7.56
CA THR A 99 -4.03 -10.32 -8.74
C THR A 99 -4.99 -9.13 -8.85
N LEU A 100 -6.27 -9.31 -8.51
CA LEU A 100 -7.25 -8.21 -8.49
C LEU A 100 -6.90 -7.18 -7.40
N PHE A 101 -6.57 -7.64 -6.20
CA PHE A 101 -6.18 -6.77 -5.10
C PHE A 101 -4.86 -6.05 -5.40
N LYS A 102 -3.89 -6.71 -6.05
CA LYS A 102 -2.60 -6.12 -6.41
C LYS A 102 -2.74 -4.85 -7.24
N LYS A 103 -3.67 -4.81 -8.21
CA LYS A 103 -3.92 -3.62 -9.02
C LYS A 103 -4.41 -2.46 -8.13
N GLN A 104 -5.37 -2.73 -7.26
CA GLN A 104 -5.95 -1.72 -6.37
C GLN A 104 -4.94 -1.18 -5.35
N PHE A 105 -4.10 -2.05 -4.78
CA PHE A 105 -3.04 -1.64 -3.84
C PHE A 105 -1.88 -0.93 -4.55
N GLY A 106 -1.52 -1.33 -5.77
CA GLY A 106 -0.51 -0.67 -6.57
C GLY A 106 -0.87 0.79 -6.88
N ASP A 107 -2.12 1.05 -7.27
CA ASP A 107 -2.62 2.40 -7.52
C ASP A 107 -2.57 3.27 -6.24
N ARG A 108 -3.00 2.73 -5.11
CA ARG A 108 -2.91 3.42 -3.81
C ARG A 108 -1.46 3.68 -3.38
N LEU A 109 -0.57 2.73 -3.59
CA LEU A 109 0.85 2.90 -3.27
C LEU A 109 1.48 4.00 -4.13
N THR A 110 1.14 4.06 -5.41
CA THR A 110 1.58 5.11 -6.33
C THR A 110 1.09 6.49 -5.87
N GLN A 111 -0.19 6.61 -5.52
CA GLN A 111 -0.76 7.84 -4.98
C GLN A 111 -0.09 8.25 -3.66
N GLY A 112 0.16 7.30 -2.76
CA GLY A 112 0.89 7.54 -1.52
C GLY A 112 2.31 8.04 -1.74
N ASN A 113 3.05 7.46 -2.69
CA ASN A 113 4.39 7.90 -3.05
C ASN A 113 4.38 9.32 -3.67
N LEU A 114 3.39 9.65 -4.51
CA LEU A 114 3.22 10.99 -5.06
C LEU A 114 2.91 12.01 -3.95
N CYS A 115 2.06 11.66 -3.00
CA CYS A 115 1.77 12.49 -1.83
C CYS A 115 3.04 12.76 -1.00
N VAL A 116 3.84 11.71 -0.71
CA VAL A 116 5.13 11.85 0.00
C VAL A 116 6.07 12.75 -0.78
N GLY A 117 6.18 12.58 -2.10
CA GLY A 117 7.05 13.40 -2.96
C GLY A 117 6.68 14.88 -2.91
N ARG A 118 5.40 15.22 -3.02
CA ARG A 118 4.92 16.60 -2.94
C ARG A 118 5.13 17.22 -1.56
N LEU A 119 4.85 16.48 -0.48
CA LEU A 119 5.09 16.94 0.89
C LEU A 119 6.58 17.15 1.18
N LEU A 120 7.47 16.30 0.63
CA LEU A 120 8.92 16.46 0.74
C LEU A 120 9.41 17.71 0.01
N ALA A 121 8.92 17.96 -1.20
CA ALA A 121 9.24 19.16 -1.95
C ALA A 121 8.81 20.42 -1.18
N LEU A 122 7.59 20.40 -0.62
CA LEU A 122 7.08 21.49 0.19
C LEU A 122 7.90 21.72 1.47
N ASP A 123 8.30 20.65 2.16
CA ASP A 123 9.15 20.73 3.37
C ASP A 123 10.53 21.33 3.04
N LEU A 124 11.10 20.96 1.90
CA LEU A 124 12.34 21.53 1.40
C LEU A 124 12.20 23.02 1.08
N ASP A 125 11.15 23.42 0.37
CA ASP A 125 10.86 24.81 0.02
C ASP A 125 10.68 25.68 1.28
N LEU A 126 10.01 25.14 2.31
CA LEU A 126 9.83 25.83 3.59
C LEU A 126 11.17 25.94 4.36
N THR A 127 11.99 24.90 4.35
CA THR A 127 13.28 24.89 5.05
C THR A 127 14.28 25.85 4.40
N THR A 128 14.26 25.93 3.06
CA THR A 128 15.13 26.86 2.31
C THR A 128 14.57 28.25 2.19
N GLN A 129 13.32 28.48 2.65
CA GLN A 129 12.58 29.74 2.49
C GLN A 129 12.55 30.24 1.03
N SER A 130 12.56 29.29 0.09
CA SER A 130 12.61 29.59 -1.34
C SER A 130 11.27 30.06 -1.90
N ARG A 131 10.16 29.82 -1.17
CA ARG A 131 8.79 30.12 -1.61
C ARG A 131 8.03 30.97 -0.61
N ALA A 132 7.12 31.82 -1.12
CA ALA A 132 6.25 32.63 -0.28
C ALA A 132 5.30 31.76 0.55
N PHE A 133 5.02 32.16 1.79
CA PHE A 133 4.14 31.42 2.71
C PHE A 133 2.76 31.11 2.12
N GLU A 134 2.15 32.08 1.43
CA GLU A 134 0.83 31.93 0.84
C GLU A 134 0.79 30.85 -0.26
N GLU A 135 1.85 30.78 -1.07
CA GLU A 135 1.98 29.74 -2.10
C GLU A 135 2.18 28.36 -1.48
N ALA A 136 3.01 28.26 -0.45
CA ALA A 136 3.23 27.03 0.29
C ALA A 136 1.95 26.53 0.98
N ALA A 137 1.18 27.44 1.57
CA ALA A 137 -0.09 27.12 2.20
C ALA A 137 -1.15 26.66 1.19
N LYS A 138 -1.18 27.29 0.00
CA LYS A 138 -2.05 26.88 -1.10
C LYS A 138 -1.69 25.50 -1.60
N GLU A 139 -0.41 25.22 -1.83
CA GLU A 139 0.04 23.90 -2.28
C GLU A 139 -0.26 22.81 -1.24
N TYR A 140 -0.05 23.09 0.03
CA TYR A 140 -0.42 22.16 1.11
C TYR A 140 -1.93 21.86 1.10
N SER A 141 -2.75 22.89 0.91
CA SER A 141 -4.21 22.71 0.79
C SER A 141 -4.60 21.86 -0.43
N GLU A 142 -3.90 22.00 -1.56
CA GLU A 142 -4.10 21.17 -2.75
C GLU A 142 -3.69 19.71 -2.50
N ILE A 143 -2.58 19.48 -1.80
CA ILE A 143 -2.15 18.13 -1.42
C ILE A 143 -3.22 17.45 -0.55
N ILE A 144 -3.76 18.14 0.46
CA ILE A 144 -4.83 17.59 1.31
C ILE A 144 -6.07 17.25 0.50
N LYS A 145 -6.47 18.13 -0.44
CA LYS A 145 -7.64 17.88 -1.30
C LYS A 145 -7.43 16.72 -2.27
N THR A 146 -6.21 16.59 -2.79
CA THR A 146 -5.88 15.54 -3.76
C THR A 146 -5.68 14.18 -3.10
N PHE A 147 -5.15 14.16 -1.87
CA PHE A 147 -4.81 12.93 -1.15
C PHE A 147 -5.43 12.87 0.27
N PRO A 148 -6.77 12.98 0.39
CA PRO A 148 -7.43 13.05 1.69
C PRO A 148 -7.21 11.79 2.55
N GLU A 149 -7.07 10.62 1.91
CA GLU A 149 -6.86 9.34 2.61
C GLU A 149 -5.50 9.26 3.34
N PHE A 150 -4.52 10.02 2.87
CA PHE A 150 -3.15 9.96 3.40
C PHE A 150 -2.88 11.03 4.45
N VAL A 151 -3.43 12.23 4.31
CA VAL A 151 -3.11 13.40 5.14
C VAL A 151 -4.09 13.60 6.32
N SER A 152 -5.22 12.89 6.34
CA SER A 152 -6.21 12.94 7.43
C SER A 152 -5.72 12.22 8.68
#